data_56b55addde9324059f3ebb532a626b71
#
_entry.id   56b55addde9324059f3ebb532a626b71
#
_cell.length_a   1.000
_cell.length_b   1.000
_cell.length_c   1.000
_cell.angle_alpha   90.00
_cell.angle_beta   90.00
_cell.angle_gamma   90.00
#
_symmetry.space_group_name_H-M   'P 1'
#
loop_
_entity.id
_entity.type
_entity.pdbx_description
1 polymer ?
#
loop_
_entity_poly.entity_id
_entity_poly.type
_entity_poly.pdbx_seq_one_letter_code
_entity_poly.pdbx_strand_id
1 'polypeptide(L)'
;MILDDIKKANVTALKEKDTVARSIYSIVMTKAMQQTIVKREKGEELVDADMVAILQKTIKELGDEAENYKKANNSDKASEIERQAKILEGYLPQMMSEEEIYNIIANLEDKSVPSVMKHFKANYAGKVEMKLVQETLKKF
;
A
#
# COMPACT_ATOMS: atom_id res chain seq x y z
N MET A 1 11.38 8.62 -5.85
CA MET A 1 9.97 8.14 -5.89
C MET A 1 9.90 6.64 -5.68
N ILE A 2 8.82 6.17 -5.12
CA ILE A 2 8.59 4.73 -4.88
C ILE A 2 8.68 3.94 -6.19
N LEU A 3 8.05 4.42 -7.25
CA LEU A 3 8.07 3.73 -8.55
C LEU A 3 9.49 3.55 -9.09
N ASP A 4 10.34 4.55 -8.95
CA ASP A 4 11.73 4.47 -9.40
C ASP A 4 12.52 3.41 -8.62
N ASP A 5 12.29 3.33 -7.33
CA ASP A 5 12.91 2.33 -6.46
C ASP A 5 12.47 0.91 -6.85
N ILE A 6 11.19 0.74 -7.17
CA ILE A 6 10.66 -0.55 -7.63
C ILE A 6 11.28 -0.94 -8.98
N LYS A 7 11.41 0.00 -9.91
CA LYS A 7 12.06 -0.26 -11.20
C LYS A 7 13.52 -0.71 -11.03
N LYS A 8 14.26 -0.06 -10.14
CA LYS A 8 15.65 -0.45 -9.82
C LYS A 8 15.71 -1.83 -9.18
N ALA A 9 14.81 -2.10 -8.25
CA ALA A 9 14.73 -3.40 -7.57
C ALA A 9 14.39 -4.53 -8.56
N ASN A 10 13.55 -4.25 -9.56
CA ASN A 10 13.24 -5.22 -10.61
C ASN A 10 14.46 -5.58 -11.45
N VAL A 11 15.30 -4.60 -11.77
CA VAL A 11 16.56 -4.84 -12.49
C VAL A 11 17.52 -5.71 -11.65
N THR A 12 17.62 -5.43 -10.36
CA THR A 12 18.42 -6.23 -9.44
C THR A 12 17.90 -7.67 -9.36
N ALA A 13 16.58 -7.83 -9.25
CA ALA A 13 15.96 -9.15 -9.22
C ALA A 13 16.20 -9.94 -10.51
N LEU A 14 16.22 -9.25 -11.66
CA LEU A 14 16.59 -9.87 -12.94
C LEU A 14 18.01 -10.42 -12.92
N LYS A 15 18.97 -9.64 -12.42
CA LYS A 15 20.37 -10.03 -12.30
C LYS A 15 20.56 -11.21 -11.35
N GLU A 16 19.82 -11.22 -10.26
CA GLU A 16 19.84 -12.28 -9.24
C GLU A 16 19.00 -13.50 -9.60
N LYS A 17 18.28 -13.44 -10.70
CA LYS A 17 17.34 -14.49 -11.16
C LYS A 17 16.25 -14.79 -10.14
N ASP A 18 15.83 -13.77 -9.39
CA ASP A 18 14.73 -13.86 -8.42
C ASP A 18 13.39 -13.72 -9.14
N THR A 19 12.85 -14.82 -9.61
CA THR A 19 11.62 -14.84 -10.40
C THR A 19 10.39 -14.45 -9.59
N VAL A 20 10.35 -14.78 -8.31
CA VAL A 20 9.25 -14.44 -7.39
C VAL A 20 9.17 -12.92 -7.22
N ALA A 21 10.30 -12.27 -6.94
CA ALA A 21 10.38 -10.81 -6.81
C ALA A 21 10.03 -10.11 -8.13
N ARG A 22 10.59 -10.57 -9.25
CA ARG A 22 10.31 -10.00 -10.57
C ARG A 22 8.84 -10.03 -10.93
N SER A 23 8.18 -11.14 -10.63
CA SER A 23 6.75 -11.31 -10.91
C SER A 23 5.93 -10.22 -10.24
N ILE A 24 6.18 -9.96 -8.96
CA ILE A 24 5.41 -8.95 -8.24
C ILE A 24 5.78 -7.52 -8.64
N TYR A 25 7.05 -7.24 -8.90
CA TYR A 25 7.46 -5.93 -9.42
C TYR A 25 6.80 -5.63 -10.76
N SER A 26 6.71 -6.62 -11.63
CA SER A 26 6.06 -6.50 -12.93
C SER A 26 4.58 -6.15 -12.81
N ILE A 27 3.88 -6.81 -11.89
CA ILE A 27 2.45 -6.54 -11.60
C ILE A 27 2.26 -5.10 -11.11
N VAL A 28 3.06 -4.67 -10.16
CA VAL A 28 2.99 -3.31 -9.61
C VAL A 28 3.29 -2.27 -10.67
N MET A 29 4.34 -2.48 -11.48
CA MET A 29 4.69 -1.56 -12.56
C MET A 29 3.57 -1.45 -13.61
N THR A 30 2.90 -2.55 -13.93
CA THR A 30 1.77 -2.55 -14.85
C THR A 30 0.60 -1.74 -14.28
N LYS A 31 0.28 -1.92 -13.01
CA LYS A 31 -0.77 -1.15 -12.33
C LYS A 31 -0.43 0.35 -12.31
N ALA A 32 0.84 0.68 -12.03
CA ALA A 32 1.31 2.06 -12.02
C ALA A 32 1.21 2.69 -13.42
N MET A 33 1.55 1.96 -14.46
CA MET A 33 1.44 2.43 -15.84
C MET A 33 -0.01 2.71 -16.23
N GLN A 34 -0.92 1.80 -15.88
CA GLN A 34 -2.35 1.99 -16.13
C GLN A 34 -2.89 3.23 -15.44
N GLN A 35 -2.51 3.45 -14.19
CA GLN A 35 -2.92 4.62 -13.43
C GLN A 35 -2.28 5.91 -13.95
N THR A 36 -1.05 5.84 -14.44
CA THR A 36 -0.38 6.98 -15.08
C THR A 36 -1.17 7.44 -16.31
N ILE A 37 -1.66 6.51 -17.12
CA ILE A 37 -2.47 6.84 -18.30
C ILE A 37 -3.76 7.56 -17.89
N VAL A 38 -4.47 7.03 -16.89
CA VAL A 38 -5.70 7.64 -16.36
C VAL A 38 -5.43 9.05 -15.83
N LYS A 39 -4.35 9.24 -15.08
CA LYS A 39 -3.95 10.53 -14.53
C LYS A 39 -3.63 11.55 -15.61
N ARG A 40 -2.92 11.15 -16.67
CA ARG A 40 -2.58 12.04 -17.79
C ARG A 40 -3.80 12.53 -18.53
N GLU A 41 -4.84 11.71 -18.67
CA GLU A 41 -6.11 12.12 -19.28
C GLU A 41 -6.79 13.25 -18.50
N LYS A 42 -6.53 13.33 -17.19
CA LYS A 42 -7.03 14.38 -16.30
C LYS A 42 -6.07 15.55 -16.13
N GLY A 43 -4.93 15.54 -16.83
CA GLY A 43 -3.87 16.55 -16.66
C GLY A 43 -3.09 16.42 -15.36
N GLU A 44 -3.11 15.25 -14.75
CA GLU A 44 -2.42 14.97 -13.48
C GLU A 44 -1.22 14.04 -13.69
N GLU A 45 -0.34 13.98 -12.68
CA GLU A 45 0.80 13.07 -12.67
C GLU A 45 0.66 12.04 -11.56
N LEU A 46 1.27 10.87 -11.76
CA LEU A 46 1.36 9.84 -10.74
C LEU A 46 2.30 10.32 -9.62
N VAL A 47 1.83 10.25 -8.38
CA VAL A 47 2.61 10.64 -7.20
C VAL A 47 2.77 9.45 -6.25
N ASP A 48 3.64 9.58 -5.25
CA ASP A 48 3.90 8.50 -4.28
C ASP A 48 2.65 8.06 -3.52
N ALA A 49 1.71 8.97 -3.24
CA ALA A 49 0.45 8.60 -2.62
C ALA A 49 -0.35 7.59 -3.47
N ASP A 50 -0.29 7.72 -4.79
CA ASP A 50 -0.91 6.77 -5.71
C ASP A 50 -0.21 5.40 -5.63
N MET A 51 1.12 5.42 -5.54
CA MET A 51 1.90 4.18 -5.39
C MET A 51 1.59 3.48 -4.07
N VAL A 52 1.46 4.22 -2.98
CA VAL A 52 1.07 3.66 -1.68
C VAL A 52 -0.28 2.95 -1.79
N ALA A 53 -1.27 3.57 -2.44
CA ALA A 53 -2.59 2.97 -2.64
C ALA A 53 -2.50 1.68 -3.48
N ILE A 54 -1.71 1.67 -4.54
CA ILE A 54 -1.48 0.49 -5.38
C ILE A 54 -0.85 -0.63 -4.56
N LEU A 55 0.18 -0.32 -3.79
CA LEU A 55 0.89 -1.29 -2.95
C LEU A 55 -0.03 -1.88 -1.89
N GLN A 56 -0.78 -1.06 -1.17
CA GLN A 56 -1.70 -1.52 -0.13
C GLN A 56 -2.77 -2.46 -0.68
N LYS A 57 -3.36 -2.10 -1.81
CA LYS A 57 -4.37 -2.96 -2.47
C LYS A 57 -3.77 -4.27 -2.94
N THR A 58 -2.57 -4.23 -3.53
CA THR A 58 -1.88 -5.43 -4.01
C THR A 58 -1.50 -6.35 -2.87
N ILE A 59 -1.00 -5.81 -1.76
CA ILE A 59 -0.68 -6.58 -0.56
C ILE A 59 -1.92 -7.29 -0.02
N LYS A 60 -3.05 -6.61 0.01
CA LYS A 60 -4.32 -7.21 0.45
C LYS A 60 -4.74 -8.36 -0.48
N GLU A 61 -4.67 -8.15 -1.78
CA GLU A 61 -4.98 -9.19 -2.78
C GLU A 61 -4.06 -10.41 -2.62
N LEU A 62 -2.76 -10.19 -2.38
CA LEU A 62 -1.80 -11.26 -2.12
C LEU A 62 -2.14 -12.03 -0.84
N GLY A 63 -2.55 -11.35 0.21
CA GLY A 63 -2.99 -11.98 1.44
C GLY A 63 -4.18 -12.92 1.23
N ASP A 64 -5.17 -12.48 0.47
CA ASP A 64 -6.35 -13.29 0.12
C ASP A 64 -5.95 -14.50 -0.73
N GLU A 65 -5.06 -14.31 -1.70
CA GLU A 65 -4.53 -15.37 -2.55
C GLU A 65 -3.77 -16.42 -1.75
N ALA A 66 -2.88 -15.97 -0.85
CA ALA A 66 -2.12 -16.88 0.01
C ALA A 66 -3.05 -17.72 0.88
N GLU A 67 -4.10 -17.11 1.43
CA GLU A 67 -5.10 -17.82 2.23
C GLU A 67 -5.81 -18.91 1.41
N ASN A 68 -6.17 -18.59 0.17
CA ASN A 68 -6.79 -19.56 -0.72
C ASN A 68 -5.88 -20.75 -1.03
N TYR A 69 -4.58 -20.51 -1.25
CA TYR A 69 -3.62 -21.60 -1.45
C TYR A 69 -3.41 -22.46 -0.20
N LYS A 70 -3.44 -21.86 0.98
CA LYS A 70 -3.39 -22.61 2.25
C LYS A 70 -4.60 -23.51 2.38
N LYS A 71 -5.79 -23.05 2.05
CA LYS A 71 -7.02 -23.86 2.05
C LYS A 71 -6.96 -25.00 1.05
N ALA A 72 -6.24 -24.83 -0.05
CA ALA A 72 -6.02 -25.86 -1.06
C ALA A 72 -4.83 -26.78 -0.74
N ASN A 73 -4.24 -26.69 0.45
CA ASN A 73 -3.06 -27.45 0.88
C ASN A 73 -1.83 -27.22 0.00
N ASN A 74 -1.72 -26.04 -0.62
CA ASN A 74 -0.56 -25.63 -1.42
C ASN A 74 0.27 -24.62 -0.65
N SER A 75 1.00 -25.09 0.36
CA SER A 75 1.80 -24.23 1.24
C SER A 75 2.99 -23.59 0.55
N ASP A 76 3.57 -24.25 -0.44
CA ASP A 76 4.71 -23.70 -1.20
C ASP A 76 4.30 -22.45 -1.97
N LYS A 77 3.16 -22.50 -2.66
CA LYS A 77 2.63 -21.35 -3.39
C LYS A 77 2.21 -20.22 -2.45
N ALA A 78 1.57 -20.59 -1.33
CA ALA A 78 1.21 -19.62 -0.29
C ALA A 78 2.44 -18.87 0.25
N SER A 79 3.54 -19.58 0.51
CA SER A 79 4.80 -19.00 0.98
C SER A 79 5.42 -18.04 -0.03
N GLU A 80 5.38 -18.37 -1.32
CA GLU A 80 5.85 -17.48 -2.38
C GLU A 80 5.06 -16.16 -2.40
N ILE A 81 3.73 -16.26 -2.28
CA ILE A 81 2.84 -15.10 -2.29
C ILE A 81 3.04 -14.26 -1.05
N GLU A 82 3.21 -14.87 0.12
CA GLU A 82 3.51 -14.16 1.36
C GLU A 82 4.85 -13.42 1.26
N ARG A 83 5.85 -14.01 0.63
CA ARG A 83 7.13 -13.35 0.36
C ARG A 83 6.94 -12.13 -0.54
N GLN A 84 6.12 -12.24 -1.57
CA GLN A 84 5.79 -11.11 -2.45
C GLN A 84 5.15 -9.96 -1.67
N ALA A 85 4.21 -10.28 -0.77
CA ALA A 85 3.59 -9.27 0.09
C ALA A 85 4.62 -8.56 0.97
N LYS A 86 5.56 -9.29 1.57
CA LYS A 86 6.62 -8.69 2.39
C LYS A 86 7.55 -7.79 1.58
N ILE A 87 7.87 -8.19 0.35
CA ILE A 87 8.67 -7.37 -0.56
C ILE A 87 8.00 -6.01 -0.77
N LEU A 88 6.70 -6.01 -1.03
CA LEU A 88 5.96 -4.77 -1.25
C LEU A 88 5.84 -3.91 0.02
N GLU A 89 5.68 -4.53 1.18
CA GLU A 89 5.63 -3.81 2.46
C GLU A 89 6.87 -2.95 2.69
N GLY A 90 8.03 -3.41 2.21
CA GLY A 90 9.29 -2.67 2.32
C GLY A 90 9.32 -1.33 1.57
N TYR A 91 8.39 -1.11 0.65
CA TYR A 91 8.28 0.14 -0.11
C TYR A 91 7.24 1.09 0.44
N LEU A 92 6.46 0.66 1.42
CA LEU A 92 5.51 1.54 2.06
C LEU A 92 6.23 2.49 3.01
N PRO A 93 5.82 3.77 3.06
CA PRO A 93 6.34 4.66 4.10
C PRO A 93 5.92 4.13 5.46
N GLN A 94 6.63 4.55 6.50
CA GLN A 94 6.26 4.17 7.86
C GLN A 94 4.85 4.69 8.15
N MET A 95 3.90 3.76 8.30
CA MET A 95 2.52 4.12 8.56
C MET A 95 2.34 4.54 10.03
N MET A 96 1.40 5.45 10.26
CA MET A 96 1.09 5.93 11.61
C MET A 96 0.48 4.82 12.45
N SER A 97 0.91 4.72 13.71
CA SER A 97 0.33 3.80 14.70
C SER A 97 -1.02 4.31 15.19
N GLU A 98 -1.81 3.42 15.80
CA GLU A 98 -3.08 3.79 16.44
C GLU A 98 -2.87 4.87 17.50
N GLU A 99 -1.81 4.77 18.29
CA GLU A 99 -1.47 5.76 19.31
C GLU A 99 -1.22 7.16 18.72
N GLU A 100 -0.46 7.24 17.63
CA GLU A 100 -0.22 8.50 16.93
C GLU A 100 -1.51 9.10 16.38
N ILE A 101 -2.37 8.27 15.78
CA ILE A 101 -3.68 8.70 15.28
C ILE A 101 -4.55 9.20 16.43
N TYR A 102 -4.61 8.48 17.54
CA TYR A 102 -5.37 8.84 18.73
C TYR A 102 -4.95 10.22 19.23
N ASN A 103 -3.66 10.47 19.37
CA ASN A 103 -3.12 11.74 19.85
C ASN A 103 -3.48 12.91 18.94
N ILE A 104 -3.47 12.68 17.62
CA ILE A 104 -3.86 13.72 16.65
C ILE A 104 -5.35 14.03 16.80
N ILE A 105 -6.20 13.02 16.88
CA ILE A 105 -7.66 13.22 17.06
C ILE A 105 -7.95 13.93 18.37
N ALA A 106 -7.26 13.56 19.45
CA ALA A 106 -7.44 14.18 20.77
C ALA A 106 -7.19 15.69 20.75
N ASN A 107 -6.29 16.15 19.89
CA ASN A 107 -5.94 17.57 19.76
C ASN A 107 -6.82 18.34 18.76
N LEU A 108 -7.72 17.67 18.05
CA LEU A 108 -8.66 18.32 17.14
C LEU A 108 -9.86 18.87 17.92
N GLU A 109 -10.27 20.09 17.58
CA GLU A 109 -11.47 20.71 18.18
C GLU A 109 -12.73 20.01 17.71
N ASP A 110 -12.84 19.76 16.40
CA ASP A 110 -13.97 19.08 15.80
C ASP A 110 -13.62 17.59 15.58
N LYS A 111 -14.22 16.74 16.36
CA LYS A 111 -14.04 15.28 16.31
C LYS A 111 -15.14 14.57 15.53
N SER A 112 -15.90 15.29 14.70
CA SER A 112 -16.87 14.65 13.80
C SER A 112 -16.18 13.82 12.73
N VAL A 113 -16.83 12.74 12.28
CA VAL A 113 -16.24 11.85 11.27
C VAL A 113 -15.80 12.60 10.00
N PRO A 114 -16.66 13.47 9.39
CA PRO A 114 -16.21 14.21 8.20
C PRO A 114 -14.98 15.08 8.42
N SER A 115 -14.94 15.82 9.52
CA SER A 115 -13.81 16.72 9.83
C SER A 115 -12.52 15.97 10.10
N VAL A 116 -12.58 14.88 10.86
CA VAL A 116 -11.41 14.04 11.18
C VAL A 116 -10.87 13.40 9.91
N MET A 117 -11.73 12.81 9.10
CA MET A 117 -11.32 12.17 7.86
C MET A 117 -10.70 13.17 6.88
N LYS A 118 -11.26 14.35 6.77
CA LYS A 118 -10.72 15.44 5.95
C LYS A 118 -9.34 15.88 6.43
N HIS A 119 -9.15 16.01 7.74
CA HIS A 119 -7.87 16.38 8.34
C HIS A 119 -6.76 15.39 7.97
N PHE A 120 -7.02 14.09 8.12
CA PHE A 120 -6.04 13.06 7.77
C PHE A 120 -5.77 12.97 6.28
N LYS A 121 -6.77 13.14 5.44
CA LYS A 121 -6.57 13.18 3.98
C LYS A 121 -5.74 14.38 3.54
N ALA A 122 -5.92 15.53 4.16
CA ALA A 122 -5.22 16.76 3.80
C ALA A 122 -3.76 16.77 4.29
N ASN A 123 -3.48 16.23 5.49
CA ASN A 123 -2.19 16.37 6.15
C ASN A 123 -1.36 15.09 6.20
N TYR A 124 -1.97 13.93 6.12
CA TYR A 124 -1.32 12.62 6.28
C TYR A 124 -1.63 11.66 5.14
N ALA A 125 -1.91 12.18 3.95
CA ALA A 125 -2.19 11.35 2.78
C ALA A 125 -1.04 10.36 2.52
N GLY A 126 -1.38 9.09 2.37
CA GLY A 126 -0.40 8.02 2.15
C GLY A 126 0.39 7.58 3.38
N LYS A 127 0.20 8.23 4.53
CA LYS A 127 0.90 7.89 5.79
C LYS A 127 0.02 7.22 6.81
N VAL A 128 -1.27 7.12 6.55
CA VAL A 128 -2.25 6.59 7.48
C VAL A 128 -3.27 5.73 6.73
N GLU A 129 -3.72 4.66 7.37
CA GLU A 129 -4.79 3.83 6.86
C GLU A 129 -6.12 4.41 7.36
N MET A 130 -7.00 4.82 6.44
CA MET A 130 -8.24 5.51 6.80
C MET A 130 -9.18 4.63 7.64
N LYS A 131 -9.15 3.32 7.44
CA LYS A 131 -9.90 2.38 8.26
C LYS A 131 -9.47 2.44 9.73
N LEU A 132 -8.16 2.53 9.96
CA LEU A 132 -7.61 2.66 11.31
C LEU A 132 -8.01 3.99 11.95
N VAL A 133 -8.08 5.07 11.17
CA VAL A 133 -8.58 6.36 11.64
C VAL A 133 -10.03 6.24 12.13
N GLN A 134 -10.89 5.59 11.36
CA GLN A 134 -12.29 5.36 11.74
C GLN A 134 -12.40 4.53 13.02
N GLU A 135 -11.63 3.46 13.13
CA GLU A 135 -11.62 2.60 14.32
C GLU A 135 -11.12 3.35 15.55
N THR A 136 -10.10 4.16 15.40
CA THR A 136 -9.55 4.97 16.49
C THR A 136 -10.53 6.06 16.94
N LEU A 137 -11.22 6.69 15.99
CA LEU A 137 -12.24 7.71 16.28
C LEU A 137 -13.38 7.18 17.13
N LYS A 138 -13.74 5.91 16.99
CA LYS A 138 -14.78 5.26 17.80
C LYS A 138 -14.44 5.21 19.30
N LYS A 139 -13.19 5.43 19.66
CA LYS A 139 -12.74 5.44 21.06
C LYS A 139 -12.98 6.77 21.78
N PHE A 140 -13.45 7.79 21.07
CA PHE A 140 -13.77 9.10 21.63
C PHE A 140 -15.26 9.29 21.97
#